data_25aaedcb1c3597581f09ff960a5113d8
#
_entry.id   25aaedcb1c3597581f09ff960a5113d8
#
_cell.length_a   1.000
_cell.length_b   1.000
_cell.length_c   1.000
_cell.angle_alpha   90.00
_cell.angle_beta   90.00
_cell.angle_gamma   90.00
#
_symmetry.space_group_name_H-M   'P 1'
#
loop_
_entity.id
_entity.type
_entity.pdbx_description
1 polymer ?
#
loop_
_entity_poly.entity_id
_entity_poly.type
_entity_poly.pdbx_seq_one_letter_code
_entity_poly.pdbx_strand_id
1 'polypeptide(L)'
;MNILHIYPKNNELIQRHVQLLVEGLRQSATVVVADNSKSFYQQAHDAQADIIHIHGANQMLHTKAMRCARKLNIRTVVTPHGQLQPFALQMLPAQQRAAMTLVQREFIEGAYAVITLGKMERQSFMELGWNPRVEEVHNAVTTNTISPAEMAAQTFAIYQKILDSNTLELMDDLTRRALKVIIKAGIMGDKRWVEKEAQEVDARLIDWRRLLIYAEHENISNYTDYGIRILDYSSPLIDVARIAAYFPKKFHRPQPIKELIGDYQGDETDYLMRIIRQVLKAPTLLNMMELTRELYRDNVNDDQLAEALEEANLTKRAARLIQVLKEQVLLDEGYMPIDPLDDKQTDALRNTLKNHLKI
;
A
#
# COMPACT_ATOMS: atom_id res chain seq x y z
N MET A 1 7.71 -15.77 2.21
CA MET A 1 8.25 -14.59 1.49
C MET A 1 9.17 -15.07 0.41
N ASN A 2 8.94 -14.67 -0.83
CA ASN A 2 9.72 -15.05 -2.00
C ASN A 2 10.47 -13.82 -2.51
N ILE A 3 11.79 -13.92 -2.62
CA ILE A 3 12.66 -12.78 -2.95
C ILE A 3 13.45 -13.10 -4.22
N LEU A 4 13.39 -12.20 -5.21
CA LEU A 4 14.20 -12.27 -6.41
C LEU A 4 15.33 -11.25 -6.34
N HIS A 5 16.59 -11.71 -6.28
CA HIS A 5 17.77 -10.87 -6.35
C HIS A 5 18.23 -10.68 -7.78
N ILE A 6 18.45 -9.41 -8.18
CA ILE A 6 18.97 -9.04 -9.51
C ILE A 6 20.22 -8.18 -9.32
N TYR A 7 21.34 -8.62 -9.87
CA TYR A 7 22.62 -7.91 -9.76
C TYR A 7 23.49 -8.07 -11.01
N PRO A 8 24.44 -7.11 -11.27
CA PRO A 8 25.38 -7.20 -12.38
C PRO A 8 26.47 -8.25 -12.10
N LYS A 9 26.58 -9.27 -12.92
CA LYS A 9 27.56 -10.37 -12.74
C LYS A 9 29.01 -10.01 -13.05
N ASN A 10 29.26 -8.83 -13.59
CA ASN A 10 30.58 -8.30 -13.90
C ASN A 10 31.22 -7.49 -12.75
N ASN A 11 30.64 -7.50 -11.56
CA ASN A 11 31.15 -6.82 -10.37
C ASN A 11 31.32 -7.82 -9.22
N GLU A 12 32.55 -8.21 -8.95
CA GLU A 12 32.90 -9.24 -7.95
C GLU A 12 32.48 -8.85 -6.52
N LEU A 13 32.58 -7.57 -6.14
CA LEU A 13 32.19 -7.12 -4.79
C LEU A 13 30.69 -7.23 -4.59
N ILE A 14 29.91 -6.81 -5.59
CA ILE A 14 28.44 -6.97 -5.55
C ILE A 14 28.08 -8.46 -5.55
N GLN A 15 28.73 -9.25 -6.37
CA GLN A 15 28.50 -10.70 -6.42
C GLN A 15 28.76 -11.34 -5.05
N ARG A 16 29.89 -11.02 -4.42
CA ARG A 16 30.25 -11.57 -3.10
C ARG A 16 29.23 -11.14 -2.02
N HIS A 17 28.84 -9.87 -2.03
CA HIS A 17 27.79 -9.38 -1.12
C HIS A 17 26.47 -10.17 -1.29
N VAL A 18 26.01 -10.30 -2.53
CA VAL A 18 24.75 -11.02 -2.81
C VAL A 18 24.84 -12.48 -2.42
N GLN A 19 25.98 -13.15 -2.65
CA GLN A 19 26.16 -14.55 -2.24
C GLN A 19 25.99 -14.73 -0.73
N LEU A 20 26.68 -13.91 0.08
CA LEU A 20 26.57 -13.97 1.55
C LEU A 20 25.16 -13.62 2.05
N LEU A 21 24.54 -12.59 1.46
CA LEU A 21 23.19 -12.19 1.80
C LEU A 21 22.17 -13.28 1.50
N VAL A 22 22.22 -13.87 0.31
CA VAL A 22 21.33 -14.96 -0.13
C VAL A 22 21.49 -16.21 0.74
N GLU A 23 22.73 -16.56 1.10
CA GLU A 23 22.99 -17.70 1.98
C GLU A 23 22.31 -17.50 3.36
N GLY A 24 22.46 -16.33 3.97
CA GLY A 24 21.80 -16.02 5.24
C GLY A 24 20.27 -15.94 5.13
N LEU A 25 19.74 -15.37 4.07
CA LEU A 25 18.28 -15.21 3.86
C LEU A 25 17.56 -16.54 3.64
N ARG A 26 18.21 -17.56 3.07
CA ARG A 26 17.60 -18.88 2.81
C ARG A 26 17.09 -19.59 4.06
N GLN A 27 17.53 -19.19 5.24
CA GLN A 27 17.02 -19.71 6.51
C GLN A 27 15.59 -19.18 6.82
N SER A 28 15.21 -18.02 6.25
CA SER A 28 13.98 -17.32 6.60
C SER A 28 13.05 -17.06 5.40
N ALA A 29 13.54 -17.26 4.17
CA ALA A 29 12.79 -16.94 2.95
C ALA A 29 13.18 -17.86 1.79
N THR A 30 12.28 -17.96 0.80
CA THR A 30 12.61 -18.54 -0.51
C THR A 30 13.33 -17.49 -1.34
N VAL A 31 14.59 -17.77 -1.71
CA VAL A 31 15.44 -16.80 -2.41
C VAL A 31 15.85 -17.34 -3.78
N VAL A 32 15.56 -16.56 -4.80
CA VAL A 32 15.95 -16.81 -6.19
C VAL A 32 16.94 -15.73 -6.65
N VAL A 33 18.00 -16.15 -7.30
CA VAL A 33 18.97 -15.26 -7.96
C VAL A 33 18.70 -15.26 -9.46
N ALA A 34 18.48 -14.08 -10.02
CA ALA A 34 18.13 -13.97 -11.42
C ALA A 34 19.25 -14.37 -12.37
N ASP A 35 18.89 -15.07 -13.41
CA ASP A 35 19.71 -15.27 -14.61
C ASP A 35 19.50 -14.07 -15.55
N ASN A 36 20.54 -13.25 -15.71
CA ASN A 36 20.46 -12.01 -16.51
C ASN A 36 20.26 -12.25 -18.01
N SER A 37 20.45 -13.48 -18.48
CA SER A 37 20.22 -13.88 -19.89
C SER A 37 18.74 -14.16 -20.17
N LYS A 38 17.93 -14.35 -19.12
CA LYS A 38 16.50 -14.68 -19.22
C LYS A 38 15.62 -13.47 -18.90
N SER A 39 14.34 -13.57 -19.23
CA SER A 39 13.33 -12.57 -18.91
C SER A 39 13.14 -12.44 -17.39
N PHE A 40 13.35 -11.24 -16.82
CA PHE A 40 13.04 -11.01 -15.42
C PHE A 40 11.56 -11.15 -15.10
N TYR A 41 10.70 -10.81 -16.07
CA TYR A 41 9.26 -11.00 -15.93
C TYR A 41 8.92 -12.48 -15.68
N GLN A 42 9.45 -13.38 -16.50
CA GLN A 42 9.20 -14.81 -16.33
C GLN A 42 9.75 -15.33 -15.00
N GLN A 43 10.98 -14.95 -14.66
CA GLN A 43 11.61 -15.40 -13.40
C GLN A 43 10.87 -14.87 -12.16
N ALA A 44 10.41 -13.63 -12.17
CA ALA A 44 9.64 -13.05 -11.06
C ALA A 44 8.25 -13.69 -10.92
N HIS A 45 7.62 -14.01 -12.06
CA HIS A 45 6.33 -14.71 -12.10
C HIS A 45 6.48 -16.16 -11.59
N ASP A 46 7.46 -16.91 -12.09
CA ASP A 46 7.69 -18.31 -11.72
C ASP A 46 8.09 -18.45 -10.24
N ALA A 47 8.85 -17.48 -9.73
CA ALA A 47 9.23 -17.42 -8.32
C ALA A 47 8.07 -16.93 -7.42
N GLN A 48 6.97 -16.44 -7.98
CA GLN A 48 5.91 -15.76 -7.24
C GLN A 48 6.51 -14.70 -6.29
N ALA A 49 7.39 -13.84 -6.83
CA ALA A 49 8.21 -12.95 -6.03
C ALA A 49 7.36 -11.88 -5.32
N ASP A 50 7.48 -11.78 -4.00
CA ASP A 50 6.90 -10.73 -3.16
C ASP A 50 7.75 -9.45 -3.23
N ILE A 51 9.07 -9.62 -3.37
CA ILE A 51 10.07 -8.55 -3.43
C ILE A 51 11.08 -8.82 -4.54
N ILE A 52 11.42 -7.77 -5.29
CA ILE A 52 12.59 -7.74 -6.17
C ILE A 52 13.65 -6.87 -5.54
N HIS A 53 14.78 -7.45 -5.13
CA HIS A 53 15.94 -6.72 -4.63
C HIS A 53 16.97 -6.50 -5.74
N ILE A 54 17.21 -5.24 -6.07
CA ILE A 54 18.07 -4.82 -7.16
C ILE A 54 19.40 -4.27 -6.58
N HIS A 55 20.52 -4.85 -6.98
CA HIS A 55 21.83 -4.44 -6.53
C HIS A 55 22.57 -3.64 -7.60
N GLY A 56 23.01 -2.45 -7.26
CA GLY A 56 23.58 -1.46 -8.16
C GLY A 56 22.56 -0.44 -8.66
N ALA A 57 23.05 0.57 -9.41
CA ALA A 57 22.22 1.69 -9.85
C ALA A 57 22.56 2.23 -11.25
N ASN A 58 23.66 1.78 -11.89
CA ASN A 58 24.23 2.46 -13.06
C ASN A 58 24.17 1.67 -14.38
N GLN A 59 23.38 0.61 -14.46
CA GLN A 59 23.28 -0.22 -15.66
C GLN A 59 21.82 -0.33 -16.17
N MET A 60 21.67 -0.61 -17.46
CA MET A 60 20.38 -0.89 -18.09
C MET A 60 19.63 -2.08 -17.45
N LEU A 61 20.36 -3.01 -16.86
CA LEU A 61 19.83 -4.10 -16.05
C LEU A 61 18.82 -3.60 -14.99
N HIS A 62 19.18 -2.54 -14.27
CA HIS A 62 18.37 -1.97 -13.19
C HIS A 62 17.05 -1.39 -13.72
N THR A 63 17.12 -0.70 -14.85
CA THR A 63 15.92 -0.16 -15.52
C THR A 63 14.99 -1.30 -15.99
N LYS A 64 15.54 -2.39 -16.54
CA LYS A 64 14.74 -3.56 -16.94
C LYS A 64 14.09 -4.23 -15.73
N ALA A 65 14.83 -4.39 -14.63
CA ALA A 65 14.32 -4.97 -13.39
C ALA A 65 13.17 -4.15 -12.81
N MET A 66 13.32 -2.82 -12.76
CA MET A 66 12.27 -1.92 -12.26
C MET A 66 11.01 -1.93 -13.15
N ARG A 67 11.17 -1.92 -14.47
CA ARG A 67 10.01 -2.05 -15.39
C ARG A 67 9.27 -3.36 -15.20
N CYS A 68 10.01 -4.46 -14.96
CA CYS A 68 9.42 -5.74 -14.62
C CYS A 68 8.61 -5.67 -13.32
N ALA A 69 9.19 -5.13 -12.25
CA ALA A 69 8.56 -4.97 -10.96
C ALA A 69 7.26 -4.13 -11.05
N ARG A 70 7.31 -2.98 -11.75
CA ARG A 70 6.13 -2.13 -12.00
C ARG A 70 5.02 -2.87 -12.74
N LYS A 71 5.37 -3.64 -13.78
CA LYS A 71 4.39 -4.39 -14.58
C LYS A 71 3.71 -5.50 -13.77
N LEU A 72 4.43 -6.15 -12.88
CA LEU A 72 3.92 -7.22 -12.00
C LEU A 72 3.40 -6.70 -10.66
N ASN A 73 3.49 -5.39 -10.42
CA ASN A 73 3.16 -4.75 -9.14
C ASN A 73 3.90 -5.37 -7.94
N ILE A 74 5.17 -5.70 -8.14
CA ILE A 74 6.04 -6.26 -7.10
C ILE A 74 6.86 -5.13 -6.47
N ARG A 75 6.99 -5.16 -5.15
CA ARG A 75 7.77 -4.18 -4.41
C ARG A 75 9.26 -4.33 -4.66
N THR A 76 9.94 -3.20 -4.75
CA THR A 76 11.39 -3.16 -5.04
C THR A 76 12.19 -2.60 -3.90
N VAL A 77 13.34 -3.22 -3.68
CA VAL A 77 14.42 -2.71 -2.81
C VAL A 77 15.64 -2.48 -3.68
N VAL A 78 16.39 -1.41 -3.41
CA VAL A 78 17.61 -1.07 -4.14
C VAL A 78 18.77 -0.94 -3.17
N THR A 79 19.87 -1.64 -3.46
CA THR A 79 21.16 -1.40 -2.79
C THR A 79 22.15 -0.82 -3.82
N PRO A 80 22.48 0.48 -3.76
CA PRO A 80 23.31 1.14 -4.79
C PRO A 80 24.76 0.71 -4.80
N HIS A 81 25.30 0.14 -3.73
CA HIS A 81 26.71 -0.27 -3.58
C HIS A 81 27.71 0.87 -3.86
N GLY A 82 27.46 2.04 -3.31
CA GLY A 82 28.32 3.22 -3.48
C GLY A 82 28.23 3.91 -4.84
N GLN A 83 27.49 3.37 -5.79
CA GLN A 83 27.45 3.90 -7.18
C GLN A 83 26.74 5.25 -7.30
N LEU A 84 26.05 5.70 -6.26
CA LEU A 84 25.38 7.00 -6.17
C LEU A 84 26.13 8.00 -5.29
N GLN A 85 27.29 7.65 -4.78
CA GLN A 85 28.13 8.59 -4.05
C GLN A 85 28.68 9.68 -5.00
N PRO A 86 28.90 10.91 -4.52
CA PRO A 86 29.36 12.04 -5.34
C PRO A 86 30.61 11.72 -6.15
N PHE A 87 31.59 11.06 -5.54
CA PHE A 87 32.82 10.64 -6.22
C PHE A 87 32.52 9.65 -7.37
N ALA A 88 31.69 8.63 -7.13
CA ALA A 88 31.35 7.66 -8.17
C ALA A 88 30.60 8.32 -9.34
N LEU A 89 29.71 9.26 -9.05
CA LEU A 89 28.98 10.02 -10.08
C LEU A 89 29.90 10.95 -10.88
N GLN A 90 30.90 11.57 -10.25
CA GLN A 90 31.88 12.44 -10.93
C GLN A 90 32.80 11.66 -11.89
N MET A 91 33.11 10.42 -11.58
CA MET A 91 33.92 9.55 -12.44
C MET A 91 33.20 9.07 -13.70
N LEU A 92 31.87 9.21 -13.78
CA LEU A 92 31.09 8.84 -14.95
C LEU A 92 31.27 9.86 -16.08
N PRO A 93 31.37 9.41 -17.35
CA PRO A 93 31.27 10.30 -18.50
C PRO A 93 30.00 11.16 -18.46
N ALA A 94 30.05 12.40 -18.95
CA ALA A 94 28.95 13.36 -18.87
C ALA A 94 27.60 12.79 -19.38
N GLN A 95 27.66 12.03 -20.47
CA GLN A 95 26.48 11.38 -21.06
C GLN A 95 25.87 10.32 -20.13
N GLN A 96 26.71 9.51 -19.46
CA GLN A 96 26.23 8.52 -18.49
C GLN A 96 25.70 9.19 -17.22
N ARG A 97 26.29 10.28 -16.78
CA ARG A 97 25.82 11.08 -15.65
C ARG A 97 24.44 11.69 -15.91
N ALA A 98 24.21 12.22 -17.11
CA ALA A 98 22.89 12.70 -17.53
C ALA A 98 21.85 11.57 -17.56
N ALA A 99 22.21 10.40 -18.11
CA ALA A 99 21.32 9.22 -18.09
C ALA A 99 21.01 8.74 -16.68
N MET A 100 21.99 8.77 -15.76
CA MET A 100 21.79 8.47 -14.33
C MET A 100 20.73 9.39 -13.71
N THR A 101 20.86 10.70 -13.92
CA THR A 101 19.94 11.67 -13.33
C THR A 101 18.54 11.58 -13.91
N LEU A 102 18.40 11.35 -15.22
CA LEU A 102 17.09 11.34 -15.88
C LEU A 102 16.34 9.99 -15.77
N VAL A 103 17.07 8.87 -15.88
CA VAL A 103 16.44 7.54 -15.93
C VAL A 103 16.53 6.82 -14.60
N GLN A 104 17.72 6.85 -13.97
CA GLN A 104 17.94 6.10 -12.73
C GLN A 104 17.29 6.77 -11.51
N ARG A 105 17.17 8.08 -11.54
CA ARG A 105 16.48 8.82 -10.48
C ARG A 105 15.03 8.36 -10.32
N GLU A 106 14.25 8.32 -11.42
CA GLU A 106 12.86 7.87 -11.38
C GLU A 106 12.72 6.44 -10.82
N PHE A 107 13.64 5.57 -11.23
CA PHE A 107 13.71 4.19 -10.77
C PHE A 107 13.97 4.10 -9.25
N ILE A 108 14.92 4.89 -8.72
CA ILE A 108 15.26 4.89 -7.30
C ILE A 108 14.19 5.58 -6.46
N GLU A 109 13.60 6.67 -6.96
CA GLU A 109 12.45 7.33 -6.34
C GLU A 109 11.25 6.38 -6.19
N GLY A 110 11.05 5.49 -7.17
CA GLY A 110 9.98 4.49 -7.15
C GLY A 110 10.26 3.25 -6.30
N ALA A 111 11.46 3.08 -5.75
CA ALA A 111 11.77 1.95 -4.88
C ALA A 111 11.07 2.07 -3.52
N TYR A 112 10.64 0.93 -2.95
CA TYR A 112 10.01 0.90 -1.63
C TYR A 112 11.00 1.12 -0.50
N ALA A 113 12.25 0.73 -0.68
CA ALA A 113 13.35 1.11 0.20
C ALA A 113 14.67 1.15 -0.57
N VAL A 114 15.60 1.96 -0.06
CA VAL A 114 17.00 1.97 -0.47
C VAL A 114 17.83 1.53 0.71
N ILE A 115 18.62 0.47 0.53
CA ILE A 115 19.54 -0.03 1.55
C ILE A 115 20.96 0.48 1.22
N THR A 116 21.51 1.29 2.10
CA THR A 116 22.89 1.77 2.05
C THR A 116 23.78 0.89 2.90
N LEU A 117 25.01 0.69 2.47
CA LEU A 117 25.94 -0.27 3.08
C LEU A 117 26.83 0.34 4.16
N GLY A 118 26.48 1.53 4.63
CA GLY A 118 27.17 2.21 5.73
C GLY A 118 26.83 3.69 5.80
N LYS A 119 27.27 4.34 6.88
CA LYS A 119 26.92 5.73 7.22
C LYS A 119 27.26 6.74 6.12
N MET A 120 28.42 6.63 5.51
CA MET A 120 28.85 7.56 4.45
C MET A 120 27.95 7.47 3.22
N GLU A 121 27.62 6.25 2.79
CA GLU A 121 26.72 6.04 1.66
C GLU A 121 25.33 6.57 2.00
N ARG A 122 24.84 6.30 3.23
CA ARG A 122 23.56 6.81 3.71
C ARG A 122 23.50 8.33 3.68
N GLN A 123 24.50 8.99 4.24
CA GLN A 123 24.58 10.46 4.25
C GLN A 123 24.56 11.03 2.84
N SER A 124 25.45 10.56 1.96
CA SER A 124 25.51 11.02 0.57
C SER A 124 24.22 10.76 -0.20
N PHE A 125 23.57 9.64 0.06
CA PHE A 125 22.28 9.33 -0.57
C PHE A 125 21.16 10.23 -0.04
N MET A 126 21.13 10.53 1.26
CA MET A 126 20.15 11.46 1.85
C MET A 126 20.31 12.88 1.26
N GLU A 127 21.51 13.34 1.00
CA GLU A 127 21.78 14.63 0.35
C GLU A 127 21.26 14.70 -1.08
N LEU A 128 21.20 13.57 -1.81
CA LEU A 128 20.57 13.50 -3.13
C LEU A 128 19.04 13.71 -3.09
N GLY A 129 18.39 13.41 -1.96
CA GLY A 129 16.95 13.58 -1.76
C GLY A 129 16.06 12.75 -2.69
N TRP A 130 16.57 11.67 -3.32
CA TRP A 130 15.81 10.89 -4.30
C TRP A 130 14.80 9.94 -3.68
N ASN A 131 15.07 9.41 -2.48
CA ASN A 131 14.13 8.55 -1.78
C ASN A 131 14.27 8.74 -0.26
N PRO A 132 13.21 9.07 0.49
CA PRO A 132 13.28 9.23 1.95
C PRO A 132 13.34 7.90 2.70
N ARG A 133 13.01 6.78 2.05
CA ARG A 133 12.96 5.44 2.65
C ARG A 133 14.34 4.81 2.57
N VAL A 134 15.26 5.30 3.41
CA VAL A 134 16.67 4.87 3.44
C VAL A 134 16.93 4.09 4.71
N GLU A 135 17.34 2.85 4.52
CA GLU A 135 17.78 1.96 5.59
C GLU A 135 19.29 1.77 5.49
N GLU A 136 19.94 1.52 6.62
CA GLU A 136 21.37 1.24 6.68
C GLU A 136 21.58 -0.20 7.13
N VAL A 137 22.32 -0.96 6.34
CA VAL A 137 22.78 -2.31 6.68
C VAL A 137 24.26 -2.40 6.33
N HIS A 138 25.13 -2.62 7.32
CA HIS A 138 26.55 -2.73 7.09
C HIS A 138 26.90 -3.92 6.17
N ASN A 139 27.93 -3.75 5.34
CA ASN A 139 28.34 -4.78 4.38
C ASN A 139 29.35 -5.74 5.01
N ALA A 140 28.94 -6.99 5.25
CA ALA A 140 29.80 -8.02 5.81
C ALA A 140 31.00 -8.42 4.92
N VAL A 141 31.04 -7.97 3.65
CA VAL A 141 32.19 -8.20 2.74
C VAL A 141 33.32 -7.21 3.01
N THR A 142 32.99 -5.96 3.34
CA THR A 142 33.95 -4.86 3.42
C THR A 142 34.26 -4.43 4.85
N THR A 143 33.49 -4.87 5.81
CA THR A 143 33.65 -4.52 7.22
C THR A 143 33.55 -5.75 8.12
N ASN A 144 34.29 -5.76 9.21
CA ASN A 144 34.19 -6.79 10.25
C ASN A 144 33.20 -6.38 11.36
N THR A 145 32.41 -5.35 11.13
CA THR A 145 31.46 -4.81 12.15
C THR A 145 30.16 -5.57 12.21
N ILE A 146 29.89 -6.43 11.23
CA ILE A 146 28.65 -7.22 11.13
C ILE A 146 28.98 -8.60 10.53
N SER A 147 28.33 -9.63 11.01
CA SER A 147 28.38 -10.95 10.43
C SER A 147 27.45 -11.08 9.21
N PRO A 148 27.69 -12.03 8.28
CA PRO A 148 26.76 -12.30 7.19
C PRO A 148 25.34 -12.65 7.68
N ALA A 149 25.20 -13.34 8.79
CA ALA A 149 23.92 -13.70 9.38
C ALA A 149 23.15 -12.46 9.90
N GLU A 150 23.84 -11.55 10.59
CA GLU A 150 23.25 -10.29 11.04
C GLU A 150 22.86 -9.38 9.86
N MET A 151 23.70 -9.29 8.82
CA MET A 151 23.38 -8.57 7.58
C MET A 151 22.08 -9.12 6.95
N ALA A 152 21.95 -10.44 6.86
CA ALA A 152 20.77 -11.07 6.32
C ALA A 152 19.52 -10.83 7.21
N ALA A 153 19.67 -10.92 8.54
CA ALA A 153 18.57 -10.68 9.47
C ALA A 153 18.07 -9.23 9.42
N GLN A 154 18.98 -8.24 9.37
CA GLN A 154 18.62 -6.83 9.23
C GLN A 154 17.92 -6.56 7.88
N THR A 155 18.45 -7.14 6.80
CA THR A 155 17.82 -7.01 5.46
C THR A 155 16.44 -7.66 5.43
N PHE A 156 16.27 -8.83 6.05
CA PHE A 156 14.98 -9.51 6.15
C PHE A 156 13.94 -8.69 6.92
N ALA A 157 14.35 -8.05 8.03
CA ALA A 157 13.47 -7.16 8.78
C ALA A 157 12.99 -5.95 7.95
N ILE A 158 13.82 -5.43 7.04
CA ILE A 158 13.43 -4.38 6.09
C ILE A 158 12.38 -4.91 5.10
N TYR A 159 12.56 -6.12 4.56
CA TYR A 159 11.57 -6.74 3.68
C TYR A 159 10.22 -6.93 4.38
N GLN A 160 10.22 -7.36 5.65
CA GLN A 160 8.99 -7.48 6.44
C GLN A 160 8.27 -6.14 6.58
N LYS A 161 8.98 -5.06 6.90
CA LYS A 161 8.40 -3.70 6.97
C LYS A 161 7.75 -3.30 5.64
N ILE A 162 8.41 -3.60 4.50
CA ILE A 162 7.90 -3.28 3.18
C ILE A 162 6.62 -4.06 2.88
N LEU A 163 6.57 -5.35 3.20
CA LEU A 163 5.37 -6.16 3.00
C LEU A 163 4.24 -5.76 3.93
N ASP A 164 4.54 -5.40 5.17
CA ASP A 164 3.55 -4.88 6.13
C ASP A 164 2.82 -3.63 5.58
N SER A 165 3.44 -2.85 4.71
CA SER A 165 2.78 -1.72 4.05
C SER A 165 1.72 -2.11 3.02
N ASN A 166 1.55 -3.39 2.69
CA ASN A 166 0.50 -3.92 1.80
C ASN A 166 -0.54 -4.73 2.59
N THR A 167 -1.18 -4.09 3.50
CA THR A 167 -1.97 -4.75 4.53
C THR A 167 -3.26 -5.37 4.02
N LEU A 168 -3.93 -4.75 3.03
CA LEU A 168 -5.20 -5.28 2.53
C LEU A 168 -5.05 -6.65 1.84
N GLU A 169 -4.02 -6.83 1.01
CA GLU A 169 -3.79 -8.10 0.31
C GLU A 169 -3.37 -9.22 1.26
N LEU A 170 -2.72 -8.86 2.36
CA LEU A 170 -2.22 -9.81 3.35
C LEU A 170 -3.22 -10.11 4.46
N MET A 171 -4.33 -9.35 4.55
CA MET A 171 -5.40 -9.68 5.49
C MET A 171 -6.07 -10.98 5.13
N ASP A 172 -6.27 -11.84 6.11
CA ASP A 172 -7.15 -12.99 6.00
C ASP A 172 -8.64 -12.58 5.99
N ASP A 173 -9.51 -13.53 5.66
CA ASP A 173 -10.94 -13.25 5.54
C ASP A 173 -11.60 -12.90 6.88
N LEU A 174 -11.09 -13.41 7.99
CA LEU A 174 -11.59 -13.06 9.32
C LEU A 174 -11.24 -11.62 9.67
N THR A 175 -9.99 -11.20 9.45
CA THR A 175 -9.55 -9.83 9.70
C THR A 175 -10.28 -8.83 8.79
N ARG A 176 -10.57 -9.19 7.52
CA ARG A 176 -11.38 -8.36 6.61
C ARG A 176 -12.82 -8.22 7.08
N ARG A 177 -13.44 -9.29 7.57
CA ARG A 177 -14.79 -9.23 8.18
C ARG A 177 -14.77 -8.37 9.43
N ALA A 178 -13.80 -8.58 10.31
CA ALA A 178 -13.62 -7.77 11.51
C ALA A 178 -13.50 -6.27 11.19
N LEU A 179 -12.72 -5.91 10.17
CA LEU A 179 -12.58 -4.52 9.73
C LEU A 179 -13.96 -3.92 9.38
N LYS A 180 -14.79 -4.62 8.60
CA LYS A 180 -16.12 -4.14 8.20
C LYS A 180 -17.04 -3.93 9.41
N VAL A 181 -17.03 -4.86 10.35
CA VAL A 181 -17.82 -4.77 11.60
C VAL A 181 -17.33 -3.60 12.44
N ILE A 182 -16.02 -3.45 12.61
CA ILE A 182 -15.42 -2.36 13.37
C ILE A 182 -15.75 -0.99 12.78
N ILE A 183 -15.58 -0.80 11.46
CA ILE A 183 -15.89 0.48 10.82
C ILE A 183 -17.38 0.79 10.86
N LYS A 184 -18.26 -0.18 10.68
CA LYS A 184 -19.71 0.00 10.82
C LYS A 184 -20.07 0.44 12.24
N ALA A 185 -19.54 -0.24 13.28
CA ALA A 185 -19.73 0.19 14.66
C ALA A 185 -19.20 1.61 14.92
N GLY A 186 -18.07 1.96 14.31
CA GLY A 186 -17.48 3.29 14.39
C GLY A 186 -18.27 4.39 13.66
N ILE A 187 -18.94 4.06 12.56
CA ILE A 187 -19.85 4.97 11.83
C ILE A 187 -21.11 5.23 12.66
N MET A 188 -21.71 4.15 13.19
CA MET A 188 -23.02 4.19 13.85
C MET A 188 -22.93 4.58 15.34
N GLY A 189 -21.77 4.41 15.98
CA GLY A 189 -21.57 4.70 17.42
C GLY A 189 -22.33 3.75 18.36
N ASP A 190 -22.88 2.65 17.88
CA ASP A 190 -23.66 1.71 18.68
C ASP A 190 -23.47 0.27 18.14
N LYS A 191 -23.15 -0.67 19.06
CA LYS A 191 -22.93 -2.09 18.71
C LYS A 191 -24.17 -2.83 18.21
N ARG A 192 -25.36 -2.33 18.52
CA ARG A 192 -26.62 -2.94 18.05
C ARG A 192 -26.72 -3.04 16.53
N TRP A 193 -26.06 -2.13 15.82
CA TRP A 193 -26.02 -2.13 14.36
C TRP A 193 -25.19 -3.25 13.72
N VAL A 194 -24.42 -3.95 14.52
CA VAL A 194 -23.49 -5.02 14.07
C VAL A 194 -23.52 -6.25 15.00
N GLU A 195 -24.54 -6.38 15.84
CA GLU A 195 -24.57 -7.41 16.87
C GLU A 195 -24.46 -8.83 16.27
N LYS A 196 -25.14 -9.07 15.16
CA LYS A 196 -25.13 -10.36 14.47
C LYS A 196 -23.75 -10.64 13.87
N GLU A 197 -23.22 -9.70 13.10
CA GLU A 197 -21.92 -9.83 12.42
C GLU A 197 -20.76 -9.89 13.44
N ALA A 198 -20.87 -9.17 14.55
CA ALA A 198 -19.86 -9.18 15.61
C ALA A 198 -19.76 -10.56 16.30
N GLN A 199 -20.86 -11.33 16.39
CA GLN A 199 -20.83 -12.69 16.94
C GLN A 199 -20.02 -13.68 16.09
N GLU A 200 -19.85 -13.38 14.79
CA GLU A 200 -19.05 -14.20 13.86
C GLU A 200 -17.54 -13.88 13.90
N VAL A 201 -17.15 -12.86 14.67
CA VAL A 201 -15.76 -12.38 14.74
C VAL A 201 -15.13 -12.73 16.09
N ASP A 202 -14.15 -13.64 16.10
CA ASP A 202 -13.30 -13.85 17.29
C ASP A 202 -12.17 -12.82 17.31
N ALA A 203 -12.27 -11.82 18.19
CA ALA A 203 -11.30 -10.74 18.32
C ALA A 203 -9.87 -11.20 18.63
N ARG A 204 -9.69 -12.41 19.19
CA ARG A 204 -8.38 -12.99 19.48
C ARG A 204 -7.63 -13.47 18.24
N LEU A 205 -8.37 -13.73 17.16
CA LEU A 205 -7.82 -14.23 15.89
C LEU A 205 -7.60 -13.13 14.85
N ILE A 206 -7.97 -11.88 15.17
CA ILE A 206 -7.77 -10.73 14.28
C ILE A 206 -6.27 -10.44 14.13
N ASP A 207 -5.79 -10.28 12.91
CA ASP A 207 -4.47 -9.69 12.64
C ASP A 207 -4.52 -8.17 12.86
N TRP A 208 -4.50 -7.78 14.13
CA TRP A 208 -4.56 -6.39 14.55
C TRP A 208 -3.50 -5.51 13.91
N ARG A 209 -2.29 -6.07 13.69
CA ARG A 209 -1.20 -5.32 13.08
C ARG A 209 -1.58 -4.87 11.68
N ARG A 210 -2.05 -5.78 10.83
CA ARG A 210 -2.47 -5.45 9.46
C ARG A 210 -3.67 -4.54 9.44
N LEU A 211 -4.66 -4.80 10.28
CA LEU A 211 -5.87 -3.98 10.38
C LEU A 211 -5.55 -2.53 10.73
N LEU A 212 -4.76 -2.28 11.78
CA LEU A 212 -4.43 -0.94 12.23
C LEU A 212 -3.53 -0.18 11.24
N ILE A 213 -2.57 -0.86 10.60
CA ILE A 213 -1.76 -0.27 9.54
C ILE A 213 -2.63 0.12 8.33
N TYR A 214 -3.58 -0.74 7.96
CA TYR A 214 -4.53 -0.45 6.90
C TYR A 214 -5.42 0.75 7.24
N ALA A 215 -5.93 0.81 8.47
CA ALA A 215 -6.75 1.92 8.94
C ALA A 215 -6.01 3.27 8.87
N GLU A 216 -4.72 3.28 9.22
CA GLU A 216 -3.88 4.48 9.09
C GLU A 216 -3.65 4.85 7.63
N HIS A 217 -3.40 3.85 6.77
CA HIS A 217 -3.20 4.06 5.35
C HIS A 217 -4.44 4.68 4.68
N GLU A 218 -5.63 4.17 5.00
CA GLU A 218 -6.90 4.64 4.47
C GLU A 218 -7.45 5.91 5.17
N ASN A 219 -6.73 6.44 6.16
CA ASN A 219 -7.16 7.59 6.96
C ASN A 219 -8.48 7.38 7.72
N ILE A 220 -8.71 6.15 8.19
CA ILE A 220 -9.91 5.74 8.93
C ILE A 220 -9.65 5.37 10.38
N SER A 221 -8.44 5.65 10.90
CA SER A 221 -8.03 5.29 12.27
C SER A 221 -9.02 5.77 13.33
N ASN A 222 -9.54 6.99 13.20
CA ASN A 222 -10.52 7.52 14.15
C ASN A 222 -11.80 6.68 14.22
N TYR A 223 -12.30 6.20 13.07
CA TYR A 223 -13.48 5.34 13.01
C TYR A 223 -13.19 3.94 13.55
N THR A 224 -12.02 3.38 13.21
CA THR A 224 -11.62 2.06 13.72
C THR A 224 -11.38 2.09 15.22
N ASP A 225 -10.71 3.09 15.76
CA ASP A 225 -10.49 3.23 17.20
C ASP A 225 -11.81 3.40 17.96
N TYR A 226 -12.75 4.13 17.39
CA TYR A 226 -14.07 4.28 17.98
C TYR A 226 -14.87 2.99 17.92
N GLY A 227 -14.87 2.28 16.78
CA GLY A 227 -15.54 0.99 16.62
C GLY A 227 -14.97 -0.10 17.54
N ILE A 228 -13.64 -0.15 17.71
CA ILE A 228 -12.97 -1.07 18.66
C ILE A 228 -13.50 -0.85 20.06
N ARG A 229 -13.63 0.41 20.49
CA ARG A 229 -14.19 0.75 21.83
C ARG A 229 -15.66 0.39 21.97
N ILE A 230 -16.49 0.66 20.94
CA ILE A 230 -17.92 0.30 20.94
C ILE A 230 -18.13 -1.21 21.06
N LEU A 231 -17.24 -2.01 20.44
CA LEU A 231 -17.31 -3.47 20.45
C LEU A 231 -16.61 -4.10 21.66
N ASP A 232 -16.03 -3.31 22.55
CA ASP A 232 -15.22 -3.77 23.69
C ASP A 232 -14.06 -4.71 23.28
N TYR A 233 -13.49 -4.49 22.08
CA TYR A 233 -12.34 -5.26 21.63
C TYR A 233 -11.04 -4.72 22.23
N SER A 234 -10.11 -5.61 22.54
CA SER A 234 -8.76 -5.27 23.00
C SER A 234 -7.79 -5.35 21.84
N SER A 235 -7.28 -4.22 21.38
CA SER A 235 -6.26 -4.15 20.34
C SER A 235 -4.87 -3.86 20.94
N PRO A 236 -3.78 -4.41 20.36
CA PRO A 236 -2.42 -4.09 20.81
C PRO A 236 -2.03 -2.68 20.39
N LEU A 237 -1.12 -2.05 21.14
CA LEU A 237 -0.48 -0.80 20.72
C LEU A 237 0.54 -1.10 19.61
N ILE A 238 0.38 -0.45 18.46
CA ILE A 238 1.29 -0.59 17.31
C ILE A 238 1.79 0.79 16.93
N ASP A 239 3.10 0.93 16.73
CA ASP A 239 3.71 2.14 16.18
C ASP A 239 3.47 2.20 14.65
N VAL A 240 2.27 2.61 14.26
CA VAL A 240 1.85 2.70 12.85
C VAL A 240 2.62 3.80 12.13
N ALA A 241 2.99 4.89 12.80
CA ALA A 241 3.74 5.99 12.20
C ALA A 241 5.08 5.54 11.61
N ARG A 242 5.75 4.61 12.29
CA ARG A 242 7.00 4.01 11.79
C ARG A 242 6.82 3.24 10.48
N ILE A 243 5.66 2.60 10.31
CA ILE A 243 5.34 1.79 9.12
C ILE A 243 4.81 2.68 7.99
N ALA A 244 4.12 3.76 8.30
CA ALA A 244 3.61 4.73 7.33
C ALA A 244 4.71 5.33 6.44
N ALA A 245 5.96 5.38 6.90
CA ALA A 245 7.11 5.79 6.10
C ALA A 245 7.34 4.89 4.85
N TYR A 246 6.82 3.66 4.86
CA TYR A 246 6.93 2.70 3.75
C TYR A 246 5.73 2.74 2.80
N PHE A 247 4.72 3.56 3.05
CA PHE A 247 3.63 3.74 2.12
C PHE A 247 4.12 4.40 0.82
N PRO A 248 3.53 4.07 -0.34
CA PRO A 248 4.00 4.58 -1.62
C PRO A 248 4.00 6.12 -1.67
N LYS A 249 5.04 6.73 -2.24
CA LYS A 249 5.14 8.19 -2.36
C LYS A 249 4.02 8.83 -3.20
N LYS A 250 3.53 8.12 -4.21
CA LYS A 250 2.42 8.58 -5.07
C LYS A 250 1.06 8.33 -4.44
N PHE A 251 1.05 7.73 -3.25
CA PHE A 251 -0.15 7.53 -2.51
C PHE A 251 -0.61 8.88 -1.92
N HIS A 252 -1.77 9.30 -2.33
CA HIS A 252 -2.46 10.41 -1.70
C HIS A 252 -3.37 9.86 -0.61
N ARG A 253 -3.05 10.14 0.65
CA ARG A 253 -3.89 9.76 1.77
C ARG A 253 -5.32 10.25 1.51
N PRO A 254 -6.35 9.41 1.65
CA PRO A 254 -7.72 9.82 1.45
C PRO A 254 -8.07 11.04 2.30
N GLN A 255 -8.74 12.01 1.69
CA GLN A 255 -9.21 13.21 2.37
C GLN A 255 -10.68 13.08 2.72
N PRO A 256 -11.14 13.61 3.86
CA PRO A 256 -12.55 13.66 4.20
C PRO A 256 -13.37 14.36 3.11
N ILE A 257 -14.59 13.90 2.88
CA ILE A 257 -15.48 14.48 1.84
C ILE A 257 -15.68 15.97 2.05
N LYS A 258 -15.82 16.42 3.30
CA LYS A 258 -15.98 17.83 3.61
C LYS A 258 -14.83 18.71 3.10
N GLU A 259 -13.60 18.21 3.15
CA GLU A 259 -12.43 18.91 2.58
C GLU A 259 -12.46 18.95 1.04
N LEU A 260 -13.06 17.94 0.41
CA LEU A 260 -13.10 17.80 -1.06
C LEU A 260 -14.22 18.62 -1.72
N ILE A 261 -15.38 18.77 -1.04
CA ILE A 261 -16.54 19.48 -1.58
C ILE A 261 -16.75 20.88 -0.97
N GLY A 262 -16.00 21.22 0.09
CA GLY A 262 -16.14 22.48 0.83
C GLY A 262 -17.41 22.56 1.67
N ASP A 263 -17.60 23.70 2.34
CA ASP A 263 -18.83 23.97 3.09
C ASP A 263 -20.00 24.18 2.11
N TYR A 264 -21.09 23.48 2.36
CA TYR A 264 -22.30 23.54 1.57
C TYR A 264 -23.50 23.97 2.41
N GLN A 265 -24.27 24.94 1.92
CA GLN A 265 -25.47 25.49 2.57
C GLN A 265 -26.68 25.37 1.64
N GLY A 266 -26.93 24.19 1.07
CA GLY A 266 -28.08 23.89 0.24
C GLY A 266 -29.00 22.86 0.88
N ASP A 267 -29.93 22.32 0.10
CA ASP A 267 -30.76 21.22 0.55
C ASP A 267 -29.98 19.89 0.65
N GLU A 268 -30.53 18.93 1.38
CA GLU A 268 -29.88 17.66 1.70
C GLU A 268 -29.69 16.78 0.45
N THR A 269 -30.64 16.78 -0.49
CA THR A 269 -30.57 16.01 -1.72
C THR A 269 -29.41 16.46 -2.60
N ASP A 270 -29.26 17.78 -2.78
CA ASP A 270 -28.14 18.36 -3.51
C ASP A 270 -26.80 18.08 -2.82
N TYR A 271 -26.78 18.10 -1.48
CA TYR A 271 -25.59 17.74 -0.71
C TYR A 271 -25.19 16.28 -0.96
N LEU A 272 -26.12 15.35 -0.84
CA LEU A 272 -25.89 13.93 -1.13
C LEU A 272 -25.47 13.69 -2.57
N MET A 273 -26.06 14.38 -3.54
CA MET A 273 -25.69 14.31 -4.93
C MET A 273 -24.23 14.74 -5.17
N ARG A 274 -23.75 15.77 -4.45
CA ARG A 274 -22.34 16.18 -4.50
C ARG A 274 -21.41 15.12 -3.94
N ILE A 275 -21.78 14.54 -2.79
CA ILE A 275 -21.01 13.45 -2.16
C ILE A 275 -20.94 12.24 -3.11
N ILE A 276 -22.07 11.79 -3.64
CA ILE A 276 -22.14 10.64 -4.56
C ILE A 276 -21.25 10.90 -5.79
N ARG A 277 -21.33 12.08 -6.40
CA ARG A 277 -20.49 12.44 -7.55
C ARG A 277 -19.00 12.40 -7.19
N GLN A 278 -18.62 12.88 -5.99
CA GLN A 278 -17.25 12.86 -5.53
C GLN A 278 -16.75 11.43 -5.28
N VAL A 279 -17.54 10.59 -4.62
CA VAL A 279 -17.21 9.17 -4.38
C VAL A 279 -17.07 8.41 -5.71
N LEU A 280 -17.97 8.64 -6.66
CA LEU A 280 -17.89 8.03 -8.00
C LEU A 280 -16.68 8.49 -8.81
N LYS A 281 -16.13 9.67 -8.54
CA LYS A 281 -14.93 10.20 -9.18
C LYS A 281 -13.64 9.64 -8.59
N ALA A 282 -13.60 9.52 -7.25
CA ALA A 282 -12.43 9.08 -6.51
C ALA A 282 -12.85 8.17 -5.33
N PRO A 283 -13.23 6.90 -5.60
CA PRO A 283 -13.71 5.99 -4.58
C PRO A 283 -12.58 5.60 -3.62
N THR A 284 -12.74 5.96 -2.35
CA THR A 284 -11.89 5.52 -1.23
C THR A 284 -12.77 4.94 -0.14
N LEU A 285 -12.21 4.09 0.72
CA LEU A 285 -12.97 3.53 1.84
C LEU A 285 -13.49 4.64 2.76
N LEU A 286 -12.66 5.66 3.07
CA LEU A 286 -13.07 6.81 3.87
C LEU A 286 -14.29 7.51 3.28
N ASN A 287 -14.26 7.85 1.99
CA ASN A 287 -15.37 8.55 1.33
C ASN A 287 -16.64 7.69 1.27
N MET A 288 -16.50 6.38 1.14
CA MET A 288 -17.64 5.44 1.22
C MET A 288 -18.24 5.40 2.62
N MET A 289 -17.42 5.37 3.66
CA MET A 289 -17.87 5.42 5.05
C MET A 289 -18.61 6.73 5.36
N GLU A 290 -18.08 7.85 4.89
CA GLU A 290 -18.71 9.16 5.09
C GLU A 290 -20.03 9.28 4.33
N LEU A 291 -20.11 8.79 3.08
CA LEU A 291 -21.39 8.70 2.35
C LEU A 291 -22.39 7.82 3.10
N THR A 292 -21.95 6.64 3.57
CA THR A 292 -22.80 5.74 4.34
C THR A 292 -23.38 6.43 5.58
N ARG A 293 -22.56 7.16 6.33
CA ARG A 293 -23.02 7.93 7.50
C ARG A 293 -24.09 8.97 7.13
N GLU A 294 -23.92 9.64 5.99
CA GLU A 294 -24.92 10.62 5.54
C GLU A 294 -26.25 9.95 5.10
N LEU A 295 -26.19 8.75 4.48
CA LEU A 295 -27.38 7.98 4.12
C LEU A 295 -28.19 7.47 5.33
N TYR A 296 -27.57 7.34 6.50
CA TYR A 296 -28.26 6.95 7.75
C TYR A 296 -28.98 8.11 8.45
N ARG A 297 -28.94 9.32 7.91
CA ARG A 297 -29.62 10.47 8.53
C ARG A 297 -31.13 10.40 8.32
N ASP A 298 -31.88 10.76 9.36
CA ASP A 298 -33.35 10.72 9.35
C ASP A 298 -34.02 11.69 8.35
N ASN A 299 -33.26 12.68 7.85
CA ASN A 299 -33.75 13.71 6.92
C ASN A 299 -33.50 13.39 5.44
N VAL A 300 -32.96 12.21 5.12
CA VAL A 300 -32.77 11.77 3.73
C VAL A 300 -34.12 11.40 3.12
N ASN A 301 -34.42 12.00 1.98
CA ASN A 301 -35.59 11.66 1.20
C ASN A 301 -35.18 10.79 0.00
N ASP A 302 -35.38 9.47 0.11
CA ASP A 302 -34.94 8.49 -0.89
C ASP A 302 -35.59 8.73 -2.26
N ASP A 303 -36.89 9.08 -2.32
CA ASP A 303 -37.58 9.34 -3.58
C ASP A 303 -36.99 10.54 -4.30
N GLN A 304 -36.75 11.65 -3.60
CA GLN A 304 -36.11 12.85 -4.17
C GLN A 304 -34.70 12.57 -4.62
N LEU A 305 -33.96 11.79 -3.87
CA LEU A 305 -32.57 11.43 -4.24
C LEU A 305 -32.56 10.50 -5.47
N ALA A 306 -33.48 9.54 -5.56
CA ALA A 306 -33.64 8.67 -6.72
C ALA A 306 -33.99 9.47 -7.98
N GLU A 307 -34.94 10.42 -7.90
CA GLU A 307 -35.31 11.32 -8.98
C GLU A 307 -34.10 12.19 -9.44
N ALA A 308 -33.39 12.79 -8.51
CA ALA A 308 -32.19 13.59 -8.82
C ALA A 308 -31.07 12.76 -9.48
N LEU A 309 -30.92 11.49 -9.10
CA LEU A 309 -29.99 10.55 -9.73
C LEU A 309 -30.40 10.21 -11.16
N GLU A 310 -31.70 10.07 -11.42
CA GLU A 310 -32.25 9.82 -12.76
C GLU A 310 -32.05 11.03 -13.67
N GLU A 311 -32.43 12.21 -13.22
CA GLU A 311 -32.22 13.48 -13.95
C GLU A 311 -30.74 13.71 -14.31
N ALA A 312 -29.82 13.35 -13.40
CA ALA A 312 -28.38 13.45 -13.60
C ALA A 312 -27.79 12.31 -14.46
N ASN A 313 -28.58 11.32 -14.89
CA ASN A 313 -28.11 10.08 -15.55
C ASN A 313 -27.05 9.30 -14.74
N LEU A 314 -27.19 9.30 -13.43
CA LEU A 314 -26.25 8.65 -12.51
C LEU A 314 -26.81 7.37 -11.89
N THR A 315 -28.10 7.02 -12.06
CA THR A 315 -28.79 5.90 -11.40
C THR A 315 -27.99 4.60 -11.44
N LYS A 316 -27.56 4.14 -12.62
CA LYS A 316 -26.78 2.88 -12.72
C LYS A 316 -25.42 2.95 -12.01
N ARG A 317 -24.77 4.10 -12.05
CA ARG A 317 -23.47 4.28 -11.39
C ARG A 317 -23.63 4.32 -9.87
N ALA A 318 -24.66 5.01 -9.39
CA ALA A 318 -25.03 5.05 -7.98
C ALA A 318 -25.47 3.67 -7.48
N ALA A 319 -26.28 2.92 -8.23
CA ALA A 319 -26.69 1.56 -7.89
C ALA A 319 -25.50 0.60 -7.70
N ARG A 320 -24.46 0.72 -8.53
CA ARG A 320 -23.19 -0.04 -8.34
C ARG A 320 -22.43 0.41 -7.11
N LEU A 321 -22.43 1.71 -6.81
CA LEU A 321 -21.83 2.24 -5.59
C LEU A 321 -22.59 1.71 -4.36
N ILE A 322 -23.92 1.72 -4.35
CA ILE A 322 -24.75 1.15 -3.27
C ILE A 322 -24.41 -0.33 -3.05
N GLN A 323 -24.24 -1.12 -4.12
CA GLN A 323 -23.78 -2.51 -4.00
C GLN A 323 -22.44 -2.62 -3.27
N VAL A 324 -21.47 -1.77 -3.61
CA VAL A 324 -20.17 -1.78 -2.95
C VAL A 324 -20.23 -1.28 -1.50
N LEU A 325 -21.09 -0.29 -1.20
CA LEU A 325 -21.35 0.14 0.19
C LEU A 325 -21.94 -0.99 1.03
N LYS A 326 -22.90 -1.73 0.50
CA LYS A 326 -23.44 -2.93 1.14
C LYS A 326 -22.35 -3.93 1.51
N GLU A 327 -21.41 -4.17 0.61
CA GLU A 327 -20.33 -5.15 0.78
C GLU A 327 -19.20 -4.69 1.69
N GLN A 328 -18.78 -3.43 1.60
CA GLN A 328 -17.56 -2.93 2.25
C GLN A 328 -17.83 -2.27 3.60
N VAL A 329 -18.97 -1.61 3.74
CA VAL A 329 -19.34 -0.87 4.95
C VAL A 329 -20.65 -1.34 5.58
N LEU A 330 -21.19 -2.46 5.11
CA LEU A 330 -22.40 -3.08 5.63
C LEU A 330 -23.60 -2.13 5.63
N LEU A 331 -23.85 -1.40 4.52
CA LEU A 331 -25.03 -0.55 4.38
C LEU A 331 -26.31 -1.41 4.42
N ASP A 332 -27.23 -1.07 5.34
CA ASP A 332 -28.49 -1.80 5.50
C ASP A 332 -29.48 -1.47 4.38
N GLU A 333 -30.31 -2.45 4.00
CA GLU A 333 -31.25 -2.32 2.89
C GLU A 333 -32.28 -1.18 3.08
N GLY A 334 -32.69 -0.91 4.32
CA GLY A 334 -33.62 0.19 4.64
C GLY A 334 -33.04 1.60 4.46
N TYR A 335 -31.78 1.74 4.11
CA TYR A 335 -31.09 3.04 3.90
C TYR A 335 -30.48 3.13 2.50
N MET A 336 -30.93 2.29 1.57
CA MET A 336 -30.52 2.32 0.16
C MET A 336 -31.55 3.12 -0.65
N PRO A 337 -31.20 4.30 -1.15
CA PRO A 337 -32.14 5.16 -1.89
C PRO A 337 -32.55 4.56 -3.24
N ILE A 338 -31.80 3.61 -3.76
CA ILE A 338 -32.05 2.87 -5.00
C ILE A 338 -31.59 1.43 -4.85
N ASP A 339 -32.14 0.53 -5.64
CA ASP A 339 -31.76 -0.87 -5.65
C ASP A 339 -30.28 -1.05 -6.05
N PRO A 340 -29.53 -1.91 -5.34
CA PRO A 340 -28.14 -2.18 -5.68
C PRO A 340 -28.03 -2.93 -7.02
N LEU A 341 -26.99 -2.62 -7.80
CA LEU A 341 -26.69 -3.26 -9.07
C LEU A 341 -25.32 -3.96 -9.00
N ASP A 342 -25.31 -5.27 -9.25
CA ASP A 342 -24.08 -6.06 -9.35
C ASP A 342 -23.87 -6.51 -10.79
N ASP A 343 -22.87 -5.92 -11.44
CA ASP A 343 -22.49 -6.25 -12.81
C ASP A 343 -20.95 -6.12 -13.01
N LYS A 344 -20.48 -6.39 -14.22
CA LYS A 344 -19.06 -6.32 -14.58
C LYS A 344 -18.42 -4.94 -14.28
N GLN A 345 -19.20 -3.85 -14.26
CA GLN A 345 -18.66 -2.53 -13.91
C GLN A 345 -18.60 -2.33 -12.38
N THR A 346 -19.42 -3.05 -11.62
CA THR A 346 -19.29 -3.13 -10.15
C THR A 346 -17.97 -3.79 -9.77
N ASP A 347 -17.52 -4.82 -10.51
CA ASP A 347 -16.20 -5.42 -10.30
C ASP A 347 -15.04 -4.43 -10.53
N ALA A 348 -15.19 -3.53 -11.50
CA ALA A 348 -14.20 -2.48 -11.71
C ALA A 348 -14.11 -1.53 -10.51
N LEU A 349 -15.24 -1.18 -9.88
CA LEU A 349 -15.27 -0.36 -8.67
C LEU A 349 -14.63 -1.09 -7.48
N ARG A 350 -14.95 -2.38 -7.26
CA ARG A 350 -14.31 -3.22 -6.23
C ARG A 350 -12.80 -3.28 -6.43
N ASN A 351 -12.34 -3.44 -7.66
CA ASN A 351 -10.92 -3.50 -7.99
C ASN A 351 -10.20 -2.16 -7.76
N THR A 352 -10.88 -1.03 -7.94
CA THR A 352 -10.32 0.29 -7.63
C THR A 352 -9.94 0.38 -6.15
N LEU A 353 -10.82 -0.08 -5.25
CA LEU A 353 -10.53 -0.12 -3.82
C LEU A 353 -9.37 -1.04 -3.46
N LYS A 354 -9.32 -2.24 -4.06
CA LYS A 354 -8.20 -3.17 -3.87
C LYS A 354 -6.89 -2.61 -4.40
N ASN A 355 -6.94 -1.91 -5.53
CA ASN A 355 -5.75 -1.37 -6.18
C ASN A 355 -5.21 -0.11 -5.49
N HIS A 356 -6.02 0.57 -4.69
CA HIS A 356 -5.61 1.74 -3.94
C HIS A 356 -4.37 1.50 -3.06
N LEU A 357 -4.20 0.28 -2.54
CA LEU A 357 -3.04 -0.14 -1.76
C LEU A 357 -1.88 -0.70 -2.60
N LYS A 358 -2.05 -0.87 -3.89
CA LYS A 358 -1.07 -1.51 -4.78
C LYS A 358 -0.12 -0.55 -5.48
N ILE A 359 -0.22 0.74 -5.21
CA ILE A 359 0.54 1.77 -5.93
C ILE A 359 2.01 1.77 -5.59
#